data_08fe6366f06157113e717a9b9676d952
#
_entry.id   08fe6366f06157113e717a9b9676d952
#
_cell.length_a   1.000
_cell.length_b   1.000
_cell.length_c   1.000
_cell.angle_alpha   90.00
_cell.angle_beta   90.00
_cell.angle_gamma   90.00
#
_symmetry.space_group_name_H-M   'P 1'
#
loop_
_entity.id
_entity.type
_entity.pdbx_description
1 polymer ?
#
loop_
_entity_poly.entity_id
_entity_poly.type
_entity_poly.pdbx_seq_one_letter_code
_entity_poly.pdbx_strand_id
1 'polypeptide(L)'
;MELEAIRRLKYAYFRRLDLKQFDELGRLLTVDATAAYEDGRTRLDGRDAIVAWLAEVLGDPGIATEHHGHHPEIELTSESTAEGTWYLQDRVIVPAADLEIGGTAVYEDRYRRTPEGWRIAHTGYVRVFEEHRTHSTLALRSFTSRFAATP
;
A
#
# COMPACT_ATOMS: atom_id res chain seq x y z
N MET A 1 -16.81 -11.72 -12.70
CA MET A 1 -15.78 -10.94 -13.41
C MET A 1 -15.41 -9.66 -12.69
N GLU A 2 -16.36 -8.85 -12.23
CA GLU A 2 -16.08 -7.55 -11.59
C GLU A 2 -15.25 -7.67 -10.30
N LEU A 3 -15.62 -8.56 -9.38
CA LEU A 3 -14.90 -8.76 -8.12
C LEU A 3 -13.44 -9.18 -8.34
N GLU A 4 -13.19 -10.00 -9.37
CA GLU A 4 -11.83 -10.40 -9.70
C GLU A 4 -11.02 -9.23 -10.28
N ALA A 5 -11.64 -8.34 -11.05
CA ALA A 5 -10.99 -7.12 -11.53
C ALA A 5 -10.57 -6.22 -10.37
N ILE A 6 -11.41 -6.07 -9.35
CA ILE A 6 -11.11 -5.30 -8.14
C ILE A 6 -10.00 -5.95 -7.32
N ARG A 7 -10.01 -7.30 -7.17
CA ARG A 7 -8.91 -8.01 -6.51
C ARG A 7 -7.58 -7.78 -7.22
N ARG A 8 -7.54 -7.92 -8.53
CA ARG A 8 -6.32 -7.67 -9.33
C ARG A 8 -5.83 -6.24 -9.23
N LEU A 9 -6.74 -5.27 -9.15
CA LEU A 9 -6.41 -3.86 -8.93
C LEU A 9 -5.67 -3.67 -7.60
N LYS A 10 -6.18 -4.27 -6.50
CA LYS A 10 -5.51 -4.19 -5.19
C LYS A 10 -4.19 -4.96 -5.16
N TYR A 11 -4.08 -6.11 -5.82
CA TYR A 11 -2.80 -6.83 -5.94
C TYR A 11 -1.77 -5.99 -6.71
N ALA A 12 -2.19 -5.29 -7.76
CA ALA A 12 -1.33 -4.38 -8.49
C ALA A 12 -0.88 -3.19 -7.61
N TYR A 13 -1.76 -2.65 -6.78
CA TYR A 13 -1.43 -1.57 -5.84
C TYR A 13 -0.28 -1.99 -4.91
N PHE A 14 -0.40 -3.10 -4.20
CA PHE A 14 0.65 -3.59 -3.31
C PHE A 14 1.97 -3.86 -4.05
N ARG A 15 1.90 -4.56 -5.17
CA ARG A 15 3.11 -4.86 -5.95
C ARG A 15 3.82 -3.60 -6.45
N ARG A 16 3.08 -2.60 -6.92
CA ARG A 16 3.68 -1.35 -7.40
C ARG A 16 4.27 -0.52 -6.27
N LEU A 17 3.63 -0.55 -5.11
CA LEU A 17 4.15 0.08 -3.91
C LEU A 17 5.52 -0.53 -3.52
N ASP A 18 5.59 -1.86 -3.39
CA ASP A 18 6.81 -2.57 -3.01
C ASP A 18 7.92 -2.46 -4.06
N LEU A 19 7.56 -2.36 -5.34
CA LEU A 19 8.49 -2.17 -6.44
C LEU A 19 8.83 -0.69 -6.71
N LYS A 20 8.32 0.24 -5.89
CA LYS A 20 8.56 1.69 -6.02
C LYS A 20 8.15 2.25 -7.39
N GLN A 21 7.10 1.68 -7.98
CA GLN A 21 6.53 2.08 -9.26
C GLN A 21 5.39 3.09 -9.03
N PHE A 22 5.74 4.26 -8.50
CA PHE A 22 4.76 5.24 -8.02
C PHE A 22 3.91 5.85 -9.14
N ASP A 23 4.47 6.08 -10.32
CA ASP A 23 3.73 6.58 -11.49
C ASP A 23 2.66 5.57 -11.93
N GLU A 24 3.04 4.29 -12.01
CA GLU A 24 2.10 3.22 -12.35
C GLU A 24 1.09 2.98 -11.23
N LEU A 25 1.48 3.15 -9.96
CA LEU A 25 0.55 3.10 -8.83
C LEU A 25 -0.50 4.20 -8.97
N GLY A 26 -0.11 5.40 -9.35
CA GLY A 26 -1.02 6.50 -9.59
C GLY A 26 -2.11 6.18 -10.61
N ARG A 27 -1.80 5.39 -11.64
CA ARG A 27 -2.78 4.97 -12.66
C ARG A 27 -3.85 4.01 -12.13
N LEU A 28 -3.65 3.44 -10.94
CA LEU A 28 -4.63 2.60 -10.27
C LEU A 28 -5.66 3.41 -9.46
N LEU A 29 -5.41 4.69 -9.25
CA LEU A 29 -6.24 5.60 -8.48
C LEU A 29 -7.13 6.45 -9.40
N THR A 30 -8.30 6.85 -8.91
CA THR A 30 -9.06 7.94 -9.57
C THR A 30 -8.32 9.27 -9.35
N VAL A 31 -8.55 10.26 -10.23
CA VAL A 31 -7.90 11.59 -10.12
C VAL A 31 -8.22 12.26 -8.77
N ASP A 32 -9.45 12.09 -8.30
CA ASP A 32 -9.98 12.61 -7.04
C ASP A 32 -9.88 11.61 -5.88
N ALA A 33 -9.01 10.60 -6.00
CA ALA A 33 -8.84 9.60 -4.94
C ALA A 33 -8.42 10.24 -3.63
N THR A 34 -8.87 9.66 -2.52
CA THR A 34 -8.47 10.06 -1.17
C THR A 34 -7.73 8.93 -0.46
N ALA A 35 -6.91 9.27 0.52
CA ALA A 35 -6.28 8.28 1.37
C ALA A 35 -6.33 8.68 2.85
N ALA A 36 -6.37 7.65 3.72
CA ALA A 36 -6.29 7.81 5.17
C ALA A 36 -5.34 6.74 5.74
N TYR A 37 -4.09 7.10 5.92
CA TYR A 37 -3.05 6.24 6.47
C TYR A 37 -2.80 6.50 7.95
N GLU A 38 -2.07 5.61 8.60
CA GLU A 38 -1.64 5.77 10.00
C GLU A 38 -2.82 6.03 10.95
N ASP A 39 -3.86 5.23 10.86
CA ASP A 39 -5.10 5.38 11.64
C ASP A 39 -5.80 6.74 11.39
N GLY A 40 -5.68 7.27 10.17
CA GLY A 40 -6.28 8.53 9.76
C GLY A 40 -5.51 9.78 10.18
N ARG A 41 -4.31 9.63 10.74
CA ARG A 41 -3.42 10.76 11.03
C ARG A 41 -2.92 11.44 9.77
N THR A 42 -2.64 10.65 8.73
CA THR A 42 -2.26 11.15 7.42
C THR A 42 -3.46 11.06 6.48
N ARG A 43 -3.99 12.21 6.09
CA ARG A 43 -5.10 12.33 5.13
C ARG A 43 -4.64 13.05 3.90
N LEU A 44 -4.92 12.47 2.74
CA LEU A 44 -4.48 12.97 1.44
C LEU A 44 -5.66 13.06 0.50
N ASP A 45 -5.74 14.17 -0.21
CA ASP A 45 -6.77 14.46 -1.21
C ASP A 45 -6.14 14.59 -2.59
N GLY A 46 -6.61 13.79 -3.51
CA GLY A 46 -6.13 13.73 -4.88
C GLY A 46 -5.02 12.70 -5.10
N ARG A 47 -5.09 12.04 -6.24
CA ARG A 47 -4.12 11.02 -6.67
C ARG A 47 -2.68 11.50 -6.58
N ASP A 48 -2.40 12.71 -7.06
CA ASP A 48 -1.04 13.22 -7.16
C ASP A 48 -0.44 13.47 -5.77
N ALA A 49 -1.26 13.92 -4.80
CA ALA A 49 -0.85 14.05 -3.40
C ALA A 49 -0.54 12.69 -2.76
N ILE A 50 -1.36 11.67 -3.05
CA ILE A 50 -1.13 10.31 -2.54
C ILE A 50 0.18 9.75 -3.10
N VAL A 51 0.40 9.87 -4.41
CA VAL A 51 1.62 9.38 -5.08
C VAL A 51 2.85 10.08 -4.55
N ALA A 52 2.81 11.40 -4.41
CA ALA A 52 3.92 12.19 -3.89
C ALA A 52 4.29 11.78 -2.46
N TRP A 53 3.30 11.62 -1.59
CA TRP A 53 3.54 11.21 -0.20
C TRP A 53 4.12 9.80 -0.12
N LEU A 54 3.57 8.84 -0.86
CA LEU A 54 4.10 7.47 -0.90
C LEU A 54 5.55 7.44 -1.42
N ALA A 55 5.86 8.22 -2.45
CA ALA A 55 7.21 8.33 -2.97
C ALA A 55 8.18 8.97 -1.99
N GLU A 56 7.73 9.97 -1.21
CA GLU A 56 8.53 10.60 -0.16
C GLU A 56 8.87 9.64 0.98
N VAL A 57 7.87 8.90 1.48
CA VAL A 57 8.08 8.05 2.68
C VAL A 57 8.68 6.68 2.37
N LEU A 58 8.48 6.13 1.17
CA LEU A 58 8.90 4.78 0.81
C LEU A 58 9.84 4.72 -0.40
N GLY A 59 10.11 5.86 -1.05
CA GLY A 59 10.86 5.90 -2.30
C GLY A 59 12.37 5.72 -2.15
N ASP A 60 12.94 5.94 -0.98
CA ASP A 60 14.37 5.76 -0.74
C ASP A 60 14.81 4.33 -1.12
N PRO A 61 15.87 4.16 -1.93
CA PRO A 61 16.39 2.85 -2.32
C PRO A 61 16.83 1.98 -1.14
N GLY A 62 17.21 2.58 -0.02
CA GLY A 62 17.58 1.88 1.21
C GLY A 62 16.39 1.32 1.99
N ILE A 63 15.16 1.72 1.66
CA ILE A 63 13.94 1.22 2.31
C ILE A 63 13.42 0.01 1.52
N ALA A 64 13.20 -1.10 2.19
CA ALA A 64 12.52 -2.27 1.63
C ALA A 64 11.15 -2.45 2.27
N THR A 65 10.15 -2.76 1.46
CA THR A 65 8.79 -2.98 1.94
C THR A 65 8.19 -4.26 1.38
N GLU A 66 7.30 -4.86 2.13
CA GLU A 66 6.39 -5.90 1.66
C GLU A 66 4.98 -5.64 2.18
N HIS A 67 3.99 -5.76 1.31
CA HIS A 67 2.58 -5.57 1.64
C HIS A 67 1.77 -6.77 1.11
N HIS A 68 1.07 -7.43 2.00
CA HIS A 68 0.21 -8.56 1.69
C HIS A 68 -1.23 -8.25 2.08
N GLY A 69 -2.12 -8.24 1.08
CA GLY A 69 -3.55 -8.14 1.31
C GLY A 69 -4.19 -9.53 1.30
N HIS A 70 -4.90 -9.85 2.37
CA HIS A 70 -5.53 -11.14 2.59
C HIS A 70 -7.04 -11.00 2.81
N HIS A 71 -7.77 -12.11 2.57
CA HIS A 71 -9.16 -12.30 2.95
C HIS A 71 -10.08 -11.13 2.55
N PRO A 72 -10.12 -10.74 1.25
CA PRO A 72 -10.93 -9.61 0.85
C PRO A 72 -12.42 -9.91 0.97
N GLU A 73 -13.13 -8.97 1.60
CA GLU A 73 -14.57 -8.87 1.57
C GLU A 73 -14.93 -7.69 0.67
N ILE A 74 -15.46 -7.98 -0.53
CA ILE A 74 -15.75 -6.95 -1.55
C ILE A 74 -17.22 -7.02 -1.91
N GLU A 75 -17.89 -5.88 -1.85
CA GLU A 75 -19.30 -5.71 -2.20
C GLU A 75 -19.45 -4.67 -3.31
N LEU A 76 -20.23 -5.01 -4.35
CA LEU A 76 -20.66 -4.04 -5.34
C LEU A 76 -21.80 -3.22 -4.76
N THR A 77 -21.58 -1.93 -4.55
CA THR A 77 -22.58 -1.00 -4.01
C THR A 77 -23.46 -0.39 -5.11
N SER A 78 -23.01 -0.48 -6.39
CA SER A 78 -23.75 -0.14 -7.59
C SER A 78 -23.12 -0.79 -8.82
N GLU A 79 -23.63 -0.50 -10.02
CA GLU A 79 -23.01 -0.92 -11.29
C GLU A 79 -21.60 -0.34 -11.50
N SER A 80 -21.27 0.76 -10.81
CA SER A 80 -20.02 1.51 -11.00
C SER A 80 -19.24 1.77 -9.72
N THR A 81 -19.70 1.29 -8.57
CA THR A 81 -19.03 1.48 -7.28
C THR A 81 -18.97 0.16 -6.50
N ALA A 82 -17.91 0.04 -5.72
CA ALA A 82 -17.72 -1.08 -4.79
C ALA A 82 -16.97 -0.62 -3.54
N GLU A 83 -17.14 -1.36 -2.47
CA GLU A 83 -16.36 -1.24 -1.24
C GLU A 83 -15.64 -2.55 -0.96
N GLY A 84 -14.52 -2.48 -0.27
CA GLY A 84 -13.75 -3.67 0.07
C GLY A 84 -12.93 -3.51 1.32
N THR A 85 -12.96 -4.55 2.14
CA THR A 85 -12.14 -4.68 3.34
C THR A 85 -11.07 -5.72 3.10
N TRP A 86 -9.82 -5.43 3.54
CA TRP A 86 -8.68 -6.32 3.37
C TRP A 86 -7.89 -6.43 4.65
N TYR A 87 -7.47 -7.62 5.02
CA TYR A 87 -6.39 -7.77 5.98
C TYR A 87 -5.08 -7.35 5.32
N LEU A 88 -4.34 -6.45 5.96
CA LEU A 88 -2.97 -6.10 5.62
C LEU A 88 -2.02 -6.82 6.59
N GLN A 89 -1.02 -7.47 6.06
CA GLN A 89 0.21 -7.78 6.73
C GLN A 89 1.32 -7.03 6.01
N ASP A 90 2.10 -6.25 6.73
CA ASP A 90 3.16 -5.44 6.13
C ASP A 90 4.45 -5.46 6.92
N ARG A 91 5.49 -5.05 6.25
CA ARG A 91 6.82 -4.88 6.79
C ARG A 91 7.54 -3.77 6.07
N VAL A 92 8.13 -2.87 6.82
CA VAL A 92 8.97 -1.76 6.32
C VAL A 92 10.32 -1.86 7.00
N ILE A 93 11.38 -2.02 6.21
CA ILE A 93 12.75 -2.19 6.69
C ILE A 93 13.55 -0.97 6.31
N VAL A 94 14.09 -0.28 7.31
CA VAL A 94 14.86 0.96 7.17
C VAL A 94 16.24 0.78 7.83
N PRO A 95 17.19 0.11 7.20
CA PRO A 95 18.50 -0.21 7.81
C PRO A 95 19.26 1.03 8.27
N ALA A 96 19.19 2.13 7.53
CA ALA A 96 19.85 3.39 7.88
C ALA A 96 19.33 4.01 9.20
N ALA A 97 18.07 3.70 9.58
CA ALA A 97 17.48 4.10 10.85
C ALA A 97 17.54 2.98 11.90
N ASP A 98 18.18 1.86 11.59
CA ASP A 98 18.21 0.64 12.43
C ASP A 98 16.81 0.19 12.85
N LEU A 99 15.83 0.31 11.95
CA LEU A 99 14.41 0.13 12.22
C LEU A 99 13.78 -0.89 11.28
N GLU A 100 12.94 -1.72 11.85
CA GLU A 100 11.99 -2.54 11.12
C GLU A 100 10.61 -2.36 11.76
N ILE A 101 9.64 -1.97 10.93
CA ILE A 101 8.23 -1.84 11.32
C ILE A 101 7.47 -2.99 10.67
N GLY A 102 6.60 -3.64 11.40
CA GLY A 102 5.73 -4.66 10.86
C GLY A 102 4.44 -4.75 11.65
N GLY A 103 3.42 -5.34 11.07
CA GLY A 103 2.17 -5.52 11.78
C GLY A 103 1.03 -5.99 10.91
N THR A 104 -0.14 -5.88 11.50
CA THR A 104 -1.41 -6.20 10.85
C THR A 104 -2.32 -4.98 10.91
N ALA A 105 -3.04 -4.75 9.83
CA ALA A 105 -4.03 -3.69 9.73
C ALA A 105 -5.25 -4.18 8.94
N VAL A 106 -6.29 -3.37 8.94
CA VAL A 106 -7.47 -3.58 8.09
C VAL A 106 -7.58 -2.39 7.16
N TYR A 107 -7.54 -2.65 5.87
CA TYR A 107 -7.84 -1.66 4.84
C TYR A 107 -9.35 -1.53 4.65
N GLU A 108 -9.79 -0.30 4.45
CA GLU A 108 -11.12 0.05 3.97
C GLU A 108 -10.96 0.82 2.68
N ASP A 109 -11.34 0.18 1.57
CA ASP A 109 -11.20 0.73 0.23
C ASP A 109 -12.57 1.03 -0.39
N ARG A 110 -12.61 2.07 -1.22
CA ARG A 110 -13.72 2.31 -2.15
C ARG A 110 -13.21 2.32 -3.57
N TYR A 111 -13.97 1.72 -4.45
CA TYR A 111 -13.63 1.56 -5.85
C TYR A 111 -14.67 2.22 -6.74
N ARG A 112 -14.22 2.73 -7.87
CA ARG A 112 -15.08 3.31 -8.90
C ARG A 112 -14.70 2.76 -10.27
N ARG A 113 -15.72 2.44 -11.05
CA ARG A 113 -15.55 2.03 -12.44
C ARG A 113 -15.39 3.28 -13.31
N THR A 114 -14.35 3.31 -14.11
CA THR A 114 -14.05 4.36 -15.09
C THR A 114 -14.09 3.75 -16.50
N PRO A 115 -14.03 4.56 -17.56
CA PRO A 115 -13.91 4.03 -18.93
C PRO A 115 -12.72 3.08 -19.13
N GLU A 116 -11.65 3.26 -18.34
CA GLU A 116 -10.44 2.43 -18.38
C GLU A 116 -10.50 1.22 -17.41
N GLY A 117 -11.64 1.00 -16.75
CA GLY A 117 -11.86 -0.08 -15.78
C GLY A 117 -11.93 0.40 -14.33
N TRP A 118 -11.87 -0.53 -13.39
CA TRP A 118 -11.93 -0.22 -11.97
C TRP A 118 -10.71 0.54 -11.48
N ARG A 119 -10.94 1.52 -10.60
CA ARG A 119 -9.90 2.32 -9.94
C ARG A 119 -10.20 2.45 -8.46
N ILE A 120 -9.16 2.64 -7.65
CA ILE A 120 -9.29 2.94 -6.22
C ILE A 120 -9.70 4.41 -6.09
N ALA A 121 -10.85 4.67 -5.48
CA ALA A 121 -11.36 6.01 -5.19
C ALA A 121 -11.06 6.44 -3.75
N HIS A 122 -10.88 5.48 -2.85
CA HIS A 122 -10.38 5.69 -1.50
C HIS A 122 -9.57 4.49 -1.06
N THR A 123 -8.51 4.73 -0.31
CA THR A 123 -7.75 3.68 0.37
C THR A 123 -7.29 4.18 1.73
N GLY A 124 -7.32 3.32 2.71
CA GLY A 124 -6.87 3.66 4.05
C GLY A 124 -6.83 2.44 4.94
N TYR A 125 -6.09 2.52 6.03
CA TYR A 125 -6.02 1.40 6.97
C TYR A 125 -6.02 1.88 8.41
N VAL A 126 -6.51 0.98 9.26
CA VAL A 126 -6.44 1.09 10.72
C VAL A 126 -5.63 -0.10 11.25
N ARG A 127 -4.66 0.15 12.11
CA ARG A 127 -3.81 -0.88 12.71
C ARG A 127 -4.60 -1.76 13.66
N VAL A 128 -4.37 -3.07 13.56
CA VAL A 128 -4.73 -4.04 14.59
C VAL A 128 -3.61 -4.10 15.62
N PHE A 129 -2.37 -4.22 15.15
CA PHE A 129 -1.17 -4.04 15.95
C PHE A 129 0.00 -3.62 15.05
N GLU A 130 1.02 -3.01 15.66
CA GLU A 130 2.26 -2.63 15.02
C GLU A 130 3.43 -2.97 15.95
N GLU A 131 4.49 -3.50 15.38
CA GLU A 131 5.73 -3.82 16.06
C GLU A 131 6.87 -2.99 15.48
N HIS A 132 7.71 -2.44 16.33
CA HIS A 132 8.97 -1.82 15.95
C HIS A 132 10.11 -2.68 16.48
N ARG A 133 11.04 -3.02 15.62
CA ARG A 133 12.20 -3.85 15.95
C ARG A 133 13.47 -3.12 15.60
N THR A 134 14.52 -3.32 16.41
CA THR A 134 15.86 -2.86 16.08
C THR A 134 16.48 -3.81 15.08
N HIS A 135 16.73 -3.33 13.86
CA HIS A 135 17.17 -4.17 12.73
C HIS A 135 18.51 -4.87 13.01
N SER A 136 19.47 -4.17 13.60
CA SER A 136 20.80 -4.73 13.92
C SER A 136 20.77 -5.83 14.97
N THR A 137 19.72 -5.94 15.77
CA THR A 137 19.57 -7.01 16.78
C THR A 137 18.97 -8.29 16.23
N LEU A 138 18.47 -8.27 15.00
CA LEU A 138 18.00 -9.47 14.33
C LEU A 138 19.21 -10.35 13.98
N ALA A 139 19.12 -11.65 14.21
CA ALA A 139 20.19 -12.59 13.91
C ALA A 139 20.31 -12.86 12.39
N LEU A 140 20.42 -11.79 11.61
CA LEU A 140 20.57 -11.85 10.17
C LEU A 140 22.02 -12.12 9.79
N ARG A 141 22.26 -13.06 8.87
CA ARG A 141 23.57 -13.25 8.25
C ARG A 141 23.80 -12.25 7.11
N SER A 142 22.75 -11.86 6.41
CA SER A 142 22.76 -10.86 5.35
C SER A 142 21.38 -10.26 5.16
N PHE A 143 21.35 -9.04 4.66
CA PHE A 143 20.18 -8.38 4.14
C PHE A 143 20.55 -7.72 2.81
N THR A 144 19.81 -8.02 1.76
CA THR A 144 19.99 -7.42 0.45
C THR A 144 18.64 -6.98 -0.10
N SER A 145 18.61 -5.83 -0.75
CA SER A 145 17.45 -5.33 -1.46
C SER A 145 17.84 -5.01 -2.90
N ARG A 146 16.96 -5.33 -3.85
CA ARG A 146 17.17 -5.02 -5.26
C ARG A 146 17.32 -3.52 -5.56
N PHE A 147 16.92 -2.66 -4.62
CA PHE A 147 16.97 -1.21 -4.75
C PHE A 147 18.22 -0.60 -4.10
N ALA A 148 18.83 -1.30 -3.14
CA ALA A 148 20.06 -0.84 -2.53
C ALA A 148 21.21 -0.92 -3.55
N ALA A 149 22.01 0.13 -3.64
CA ALA A 149 23.25 0.08 -4.42
C ALA A 149 24.11 -1.08 -3.89
N THR A 150 24.59 -1.93 -4.79
CA THR A 150 25.64 -2.90 -4.45
C THR A 150 26.88 -2.10 -4.03
N PRO A 151 27.48 -2.37 -2.85
CA PRO A 151 28.70 -1.67 -2.43
C PRO A 151 29.85 -1.87 -3.39
#